data_3dc91984775eeff0b430c40f76f9ed91
#
_entry.id   3dc91984775eeff0b430c40f76f9ed91
#
_cell.length_a   1.000
_cell.length_b   1.000
_cell.length_c   1.000
_cell.angle_alpha   90.00
_cell.angle_beta   90.00
_cell.angle_gamma   90.00
#
_symmetry.space_group_name_H-M   'P 1'
#
loop_
_entity.id
_entity.type
_entity.pdbx_description
1 polymer ?
#
loop_
_entity_poly.entity_id
_entity_poly.type
_entity_poly.pdbx_seq_one_letter_code
_entity_poly.pdbx_strand_id
1 'polypeptide(L)'
;MTKNARLVLVVEDDLSVRRPLVRFLEMHGFSVVTAETAEEGLEALRKHQLVAAVIDLRLKRGSGRDVVVSVPTEVPVIIFSGLPSESAELERVRPRTRLIEKPYSLVLLVETLEEMLAESAGSQNLHP
;
A
#
# COMPACT_ATOMS: atom_id res chain seq x y z
N MET A 1 10.50 19.01 -12.43
CA MET A 1 10.15 18.90 -11.70
C MET A 1 9.50 17.95 -11.24
N THR A 2 9.54 17.29 -10.86
CA THR A 2 9.02 16.34 -10.59
C THR A 2 8.51 16.13 -9.41
N LYS A 3 8.45 16.86 -8.81
CA LYS A 3 8.02 16.81 -7.73
C LYS A 3 6.92 16.09 -7.50
N ASN A 4 6.17 15.80 -8.16
CA ASN A 4 4.96 15.14 -7.92
C ASN A 4 5.02 13.71 -8.08
N ALA A 5 6.09 13.12 -7.74
CA ALA A 5 6.23 11.70 -7.80
C ALA A 5 5.14 11.07 -6.95
N ARG A 6 4.43 10.13 -7.51
CA ARG A 6 3.41 9.37 -6.79
C ARG A 6 4.15 8.26 -6.05
N LEU A 7 4.59 8.54 -4.84
CA LEU A 7 5.43 7.62 -4.08
C LEU A 7 4.60 6.64 -3.30
N VAL A 8 4.82 5.36 -3.55
CA VAL A 8 4.09 4.27 -2.90
C VAL A 8 5.06 3.48 -2.04
N LEU A 9 4.65 3.17 -0.82
CA LEU A 9 5.41 2.27 0.04
C LEU A 9 4.98 0.85 -0.22
N VAL A 10 5.94 -0.05 -0.45
CA VAL A 10 5.67 -1.47 -0.59
C VAL A 10 6.38 -2.20 0.54
N VAL A 11 5.61 -2.86 1.42
CA VAL A 11 6.16 -3.63 2.52
C VAL A 11 5.96 -5.10 2.20
N GLU A 12 7.04 -5.78 1.86
CA GLU A 12 7.00 -7.18 1.44
C GLU A 12 8.40 -7.76 1.60
N ASP A 13 8.53 -8.84 2.37
CA ASP A 13 9.83 -9.40 2.62
C ASP A 13 10.30 -10.44 1.58
N ASP A 14 9.39 -10.95 0.77
CA ASP A 14 9.75 -11.95 -0.25
C ASP A 14 10.16 -11.22 -1.52
N LEU A 15 11.43 -11.33 -1.87
CA LEU A 15 11.98 -10.64 -3.03
C LEU A 15 11.30 -11.06 -4.32
N SER A 16 10.89 -12.33 -4.42
CA SER A 16 10.26 -12.82 -5.65
C SER A 16 8.87 -12.22 -5.85
N VAL A 17 8.23 -11.75 -4.78
CA VAL A 17 6.96 -11.06 -4.85
C VAL A 17 7.20 -9.56 -5.02
N ARG A 18 8.13 -9.01 -4.27
CA ARG A 18 8.38 -7.57 -4.24
C ARG A 18 8.91 -7.04 -5.57
N ARG A 19 9.86 -7.75 -6.17
CA ARG A 19 10.52 -7.24 -7.37
C ARG A 19 9.57 -7.01 -8.55
N PRO A 20 8.74 -7.98 -8.94
CA PRO A 20 7.79 -7.72 -10.03
C PRO A 20 6.75 -6.68 -9.67
N LEU A 21 6.35 -6.62 -8.41
CA LEU A 21 5.39 -5.62 -7.97
C LEU A 21 5.96 -4.20 -8.13
N VAL A 22 7.19 -4.00 -7.69
CA VAL A 22 7.84 -2.70 -7.82
C VAL A 22 7.95 -2.30 -9.27
N ARG A 23 8.40 -3.23 -10.13
CA ARG A 23 8.53 -2.93 -11.56
C ARG A 23 7.21 -2.55 -12.18
N PHE A 24 6.16 -3.27 -11.83
CA PHE A 24 4.85 -3.00 -12.40
C PHE A 24 4.32 -1.63 -11.98
N LEU A 25 4.53 -1.28 -10.71
CA LEU A 25 4.14 0.04 -10.22
C LEU A 25 4.93 1.13 -10.94
N GLU A 26 6.22 0.93 -11.12
CA GLU A 26 7.05 1.91 -11.80
C GLU A 26 6.62 2.09 -13.25
N MET A 27 6.24 1.01 -13.90
CA MET A 27 5.75 1.07 -15.27
C MET A 27 4.46 1.88 -15.39
N HIS A 28 3.72 2.01 -14.30
CA HIS A 28 2.48 2.77 -14.29
C HIS A 28 2.65 4.17 -13.69
N GLY A 29 3.88 4.65 -13.61
CA GLY A 29 4.14 6.03 -13.24
C GLY A 29 4.30 6.28 -11.75
N PHE A 30 4.41 5.23 -10.94
CA PHE A 30 4.65 5.40 -9.52
C PHE A 30 6.14 5.35 -9.22
N SER A 31 6.54 6.06 -8.18
CA SER A 31 7.83 5.85 -7.56
C SER A 31 7.60 4.97 -6.35
N VAL A 32 8.58 4.16 -5.98
CA VAL A 32 8.38 3.16 -4.94
C VAL A 32 9.49 3.21 -3.92
N VAL A 33 9.11 3.18 -2.65
CA VAL A 33 10.05 2.91 -1.57
C VAL A 33 9.66 1.56 -0.98
N THR A 34 10.65 0.71 -0.72
CA THR A 34 10.39 -0.65 -0.26
C THR A 34 10.83 -0.84 1.18
N ALA A 35 10.19 -1.80 1.85
CA ALA A 35 10.58 -2.20 3.19
C ALA A 35 10.38 -3.72 3.29
N GLU A 36 11.29 -4.38 3.98
CA GLU A 36 11.24 -5.84 4.17
C GLU A 36 10.76 -6.22 5.54
N THR A 37 10.74 -5.28 6.47
CA THR A 37 10.33 -5.53 7.84
C THR A 37 9.36 -4.46 8.27
N ALA A 38 8.64 -4.72 9.35
CA ALA A 38 7.74 -3.71 9.90
C ALA A 38 8.50 -2.48 10.32
N GLU A 39 9.69 -2.67 10.91
CA GLU A 39 10.50 -1.54 11.35
C GLU A 39 10.90 -0.64 10.19
N GLU A 40 11.33 -1.24 9.07
CA GLU A 40 11.67 -0.47 7.88
C GLU A 40 10.44 0.24 7.33
N GLY A 41 9.29 -0.41 7.38
CA GLY A 41 8.04 0.21 6.94
C GLY A 41 7.69 1.43 7.76
N LEU A 42 7.80 1.32 9.09
CA LEU A 42 7.54 2.44 9.98
C LEU A 42 8.53 3.58 9.75
N GLU A 43 9.78 3.23 9.48
CA GLU A 43 10.79 4.23 9.17
C GLU A 43 10.47 4.97 7.88
N ALA A 44 10.01 4.24 6.87
CA ALA A 44 9.63 4.85 5.60
C ALA A 44 8.47 5.82 5.79
N LEU A 45 7.53 5.49 6.68
CA LEU A 45 6.40 6.38 6.97
C LEU A 45 6.89 7.69 7.57
N ARG A 46 7.94 7.63 8.38
CA ARG A 46 8.48 8.85 8.99
C ARG A 46 9.24 9.71 8.00
N LYS A 47 9.88 9.08 7.03
CA LYS A 47 10.78 9.78 6.13
C LYS A 47 10.14 10.32 4.86
N HIS A 48 9.01 9.75 4.46
CA HIS A 48 8.45 10.04 3.15
C HIS A 48 7.00 10.43 3.22
N GLN A 49 6.59 11.27 2.30
CA GLN A 49 5.20 11.60 2.13
C GLN A 49 4.68 10.68 1.03
N LEU A 50 3.77 9.80 1.37
CA LEU A 50 3.32 8.75 0.47
C LEU A 50 1.94 9.03 -0.07
N VAL A 51 1.67 8.61 -1.31
CA VAL A 51 0.31 8.68 -1.84
C VAL A 51 -0.47 7.41 -1.53
N ALA A 52 0.22 6.31 -1.26
CA ALA A 52 -0.44 5.03 -0.95
C ALA A 52 0.57 4.07 -0.37
N ALA A 53 0.07 2.97 0.20
CA ALA A 53 0.93 1.90 0.70
C ALA A 53 0.35 0.55 0.33
N VAL A 54 1.21 -0.40 0.01
CA VAL A 54 0.85 -1.78 -0.29
C VAL A 54 1.60 -2.63 0.71
N ILE A 55 0.89 -3.33 1.59
CA ILE A 55 1.49 -3.94 2.76
C ILE A 55 1.07 -5.40 2.91
N ASP A 56 2.06 -6.28 3.01
CA ASP A 56 1.83 -7.67 3.34
C ASP A 56 1.69 -7.77 4.85
N LEU A 57 0.64 -8.40 5.33
CA LEU A 57 0.44 -8.54 6.77
C LEU A 57 1.42 -9.51 7.38
N ARG A 58 1.86 -10.52 6.62
CA ARG A 58 2.72 -11.55 7.18
C ARG A 58 4.15 -11.36 6.77
N LEU A 59 4.91 -10.75 7.67
CA LEU A 59 6.33 -10.52 7.46
C LEU A 59 7.11 -11.45 8.36
N LYS A 60 8.32 -11.80 7.97
CA LYS A 60 9.20 -12.60 8.81
C LYS A 60 9.62 -11.84 10.04
N ARG A 61 9.74 -10.51 9.93
CA ARG A 61 10.15 -9.68 11.05
C ARG A 61 9.13 -8.58 11.27
N GLY A 62 8.43 -8.70 12.36
CA GLY A 62 7.39 -7.76 12.70
C GLY A 62 6.10 -8.08 11.97
N SER A 63 5.11 -7.26 12.20
CA SER A 63 3.80 -7.48 11.63
C SER A 63 3.44 -6.32 10.69
N GLY A 64 2.96 -6.69 9.51
CA GLY A 64 2.45 -5.67 8.59
C GLY A 64 1.30 -4.88 9.17
N ARG A 65 0.55 -5.50 10.11
CA ARG A 65 -0.52 -4.79 10.80
C ARG A 65 -0.02 -3.51 11.48
N ASP A 66 1.15 -3.57 12.13
CA ASP A 66 1.70 -2.39 12.80
C ASP A 66 1.95 -1.26 11.82
N VAL A 67 2.37 -1.61 10.60
CA VAL A 67 2.59 -0.59 9.57
C VAL A 67 1.25 -0.02 9.11
N VAL A 68 0.27 -0.90 8.85
CA VAL A 68 -1.04 -0.46 8.37
C VAL A 68 -1.65 0.56 9.31
N VAL A 69 -1.65 0.27 10.61
CA VAL A 69 -2.30 1.17 11.57
C VAL A 69 -1.54 2.47 11.76
N SER A 70 -0.30 2.51 11.31
CA SER A 70 0.52 3.73 11.42
C SER A 70 0.45 4.62 10.18
N VAL A 71 -0.12 4.12 9.08
CA VAL A 71 -0.29 4.94 7.88
C VAL A 71 -1.36 5.99 8.16
N PRO A 72 -1.14 7.26 7.81
CA PRO A 72 -2.19 8.28 8.00
C PRO A 72 -3.51 7.83 7.37
N THR A 73 -4.62 8.08 8.04
CA THR A 73 -5.90 7.52 7.64
C THR A 73 -6.38 8.00 6.28
N GLU A 74 -5.90 9.15 5.83
CA GLU A 74 -6.28 9.65 4.51
C GLU A 74 -5.49 8.98 3.37
N VAL A 75 -4.44 8.23 3.70
CA VAL A 75 -3.61 7.59 2.68
C VAL A 75 -4.17 6.19 2.39
N PRO A 76 -4.50 5.90 1.13
CA PRO A 76 -5.02 4.57 0.77
C PRO A 76 -4.02 3.46 1.06
N VAL A 77 -4.52 2.34 1.57
CA VAL A 77 -3.70 1.17 1.85
C VAL A 77 -4.31 -0.04 1.18
N ILE A 78 -3.49 -0.79 0.45
CA ILE A 78 -3.87 -2.11 -0.02
C ILE A 78 -3.14 -3.12 0.85
N ILE A 79 -3.90 -4.02 1.45
CA ILE A 79 -3.36 -5.10 2.26
C ILE A 79 -3.42 -6.36 1.41
N PHE A 80 -2.30 -7.06 1.26
CA PHE A 80 -2.41 -8.37 0.63
C PHE A 80 -2.01 -9.44 1.63
N SER A 81 -2.76 -10.52 1.61
CA SER A 81 -2.68 -11.54 2.64
C SER A 81 -3.20 -12.85 2.12
N GLY A 82 -2.62 -13.94 2.63
CA GLY A 82 -3.14 -15.27 2.38
C GLY A 82 -4.24 -15.66 3.35
N LEU A 83 -4.50 -14.83 4.39
CA LEU A 83 -5.49 -15.12 5.41
C LEU A 83 -6.49 -13.98 5.50
N PRO A 84 -7.61 -14.08 4.77
CA PRO A 84 -8.57 -12.97 4.69
C PRO A 84 -9.16 -12.55 6.04
N SER A 85 -9.25 -13.48 7.00
CA SER A 85 -9.85 -13.14 8.29
C SER A 85 -9.07 -12.07 9.04
N GLU A 86 -7.75 -12.07 8.91
CA GLU A 86 -6.92 -11.06 9.57
C GLU A 86 -7.12 -9.68 8.96
N SER A 87 -7.19 -9.64 7.64
CA SER A 87 -7.26 -8.37 6.95
C SER A 87 -8.65 -7.79 6.92
N ALA A 88 -9.67 -8.65 7.04
CA ALA A 88 -11.06 -8.17 7.03
C ALA A 88 -11.32 -7.21 8.18
N GLU A 89 -10.73 -7.49 9.34
CA GLU A 89 -10.90 -6.60 10.49
C GLU A 89 -10.27 -5.23 10.21
N LEU A 90 -9.07 -5.22 9.66
CA LEU A 90 -8.39 -3.96 9.35
C LEU A 90 -9.16 -3.17 8.30
N GLU A 91 -9.68 -3.85 7.30
CA GLU A 91 -10.46 -3.20 6.26
C GLU A 91 -11.69 -2.53 6.84
N ARG A 92 -12.29 -3.17 7.84
CA ARG A 92 -13.51 -2.65 8.46
C ARG A 92 -13.24 -1.45 9.36
N VAL A 93 -12.11 -1.45 10.09
CA VAL A 93 -11.86 -0.41 11.06
C VAL A 93 -11.03 0.75 10.56
N ARG A 94 -10.37 0.59 9.42
CA ARG A 94 -9.54 1.65 8.87
C ARG A 94 -10.11 2.11 7.54
N PRO A 95 -10.38 3.42 7.37
CA PRO A 95 -10.90 3.90 6.09
C PRO A 95 -9.86 3.77 5.00
N ARG A 96 -10.32 3.79 3.76
CA ARG A 96 -9.48 3.74 2.57
C ARG A 96 -8.50 2.57 2.58
N THR A 97 -9.02 1.40 2.94
CA THR A 97 -8.24 0.19 3.03
C THR A 97 -8.95 -0.90 2.22
N ARG A 98 -8.21 -1.56 1.35
CA ARG A 98 -8.75 -2.66 0.55
C ARG A 98 -7.88 -3.87 0.69
N LEU A 99 -8.52 -5.02 0.70
CA LEU A 99 -7.82 -6.30 0.77
C LEU A 99 -7.71 -6.92 -0.62
N ILE A 100 -6.54 -7.44 -0.94
CA ILE A 100 -6.36 -8.29 -2.11
C ILE A 100 -5.76 -9.59 -1.63
N GLU A 101 -6.44 -10.71 -1.88
CA GLU A 101 -5.99 -12.00 -1.43
C GLU A 101 -4.84 -12.53 -2.28
N LYS A 102 -3.94 -13.26 -1.65
CA LYS A 102 -2.88 -13.95 -2.37
C LYS A 102 -3.39 -15.30 -2.87
N PRO A 103 -2.95 -15.76 -4.02
CA PRO A 103 -2.10 -15.07 -4.99
C PRO A 103 -2.89 -13.97 -5.70
N TYR A 104 -2.21 -12.90 -6.06
CA TYR A 104 -2.91 -11.76 -6.61
C TYR A 104 -2.38 -11.39 -7.99
N SER A 105 -3.21 -10.66 -8.73
CA SER A 105 -2.86 -10.15 -10.04
C SER A 105 -2.27 -8.76 -9.89
N LEU A 106 -1.13 -8.52 -10.53
CA LEU A 106 -0.53 -7.19 -10.53
C LEU A 106 -1.45 -6.18 -11.20
N VAL A 107 -2.15 -6.62 -12.25
CA VAL A 107 -3.12 -5.74 -12.93
C VAL A 107 -4.21 -5.32 -11.97
N LEU A 108 -4.78 -6.28 -11.24
CA LEU A 108 -5.82 -5.98 -10.27
C LEU A 108 -5.31 -5.03 -9.19
N LEU A 109 -4.09 -5.25 -8.74
CA LEU A 109 -3.53 -4.40 -7.68
C LEU A 109 -3.41 -2.96 -8.16
N VAL A 110 -2.87 -2.75 -9.36
CA VAL A 110 -2.70 -1.39 -9.86
C VAL A 110 -4.06 -0.75 -10.16
N GLU A 111 -5.00 -1.53 -10.70
CA GLU A 111 -6.35 -0.99 -10.94
C GLU A 111 -7.00 -0.55 -9.65
N THR A 112 -6.86 -1.36 -8.60
CA THR A 112 -7.43 -1.02 -7.30
C THR A 112 -6.77 0.23 -6.74
N LEU A 113 -5.46 0.31 -6.87
CA LEU A 113 -4.71 1.47 -6.39
C LEU A 113 -5.14 2.74 -7.11
N GLU A 114 -5.26 2.68 -8.43
CA GLU A 114 -5.69 3.84 -9.19
C GLU A 114 -7.11 4.26 -8.83
N GLU A 115 -7.99 3.28 -8.61
CA GLU A 115 -9.35 3.56 -8.16
C GLU A 115 -9.36 4.30 -6.84
N MET A 116 -8.57 3.81 -5.89
CA MET A 116 -8.53 4.42 -4.56
C MET A 116 -7.98 5.85 -4.63
N LEU A 117 -6.99 6.06 -5.48
CA LEU A 117 -6.44 7.41 -5.65
C LEU A 117 -7.44 8.34 -6.32
N ALA A 118 -8.19 7.83 -7.28
CA ALA A 118 -9.23 8.61 -7.94
C ALA A 118 -10.36 8.97 -6.98
N GLU A 119 -10.73 8.05 -6.10
CA GLU A 119 -11.75 8.31 -5.09
C GLU A 119 -11.33 9.46 -4.18
N SER A 120 -10.06 9.46 -3.76
CA SER A 120 -9.55 10.53 -2.91
C SER A 120 -9.62 11.87 -3.62
N ALA A 121 -9.19 11.91 -4.87
CA ALA A 121 -9.22 13.15 -5.66
C ALA A 121 -10.64 13.60 -5.90
N GLY A 122 -11.53 12.64 -6.22
CA GLY A 122 -12.93 12.94 -6.46
C GLY A 122 -13.61 13.52 -5.23
N SER A 123 -13.28 12.94 -4.06
CA SER A 123 -13.81 13.43 -2.81
C SER A 123 -13.41 14.88 -2.57
N GLN A 124 -12.16 15.22 -2.85
CA GLN A 124 -11.70 16.58 -2.70
C GLN A 124 -12.40 17.52 -3.67
N ASN A 125 -12.64 17.06 -4.88
CA ASN A 125 -13.26 17.89 -5.89
C ASN A 125 -14.73 18.14 -5.65
N LEU A 126 -15.36 17.29 -4.86
CA LEU A 126 -16.78 17.45 -4.59
C LEU A 126 -17.08 18.48 -3.53
N HIS A 127 -16.09 19.03 -2.91
CA HIS A 127 -16.35 20.03 -1.91
C HIS A 127 -16.76 21.32 -2.54
N PRO A 128 -17.81 21.92 -2.07
CA PRO A 128 -18.23 23.21 -2.60
C PRO A 128 -17.28 24.30 -2.25
#